data_28ca73052c16024d3e38f120e4816588
#
_entry.id   28ca73052c16024d3e38f120e4816588
#
_cell.length_a   1.000
_cell.length_b   1.000
_cell.length_c   1.000
_cell.angle_alpha   90.00
_cell.angle_beta   90.00
_cell.angle_gamma   90.00
#
_symmetry.space_group_name_H-M   'P 1'
#
loop_
_entity.id
_entity.type
_entity.pdbx_description
1 polymer ?
#
loop_
_entity_poly.entity_id
_entity_poly.type
_entity_poly.pdbx_seq_one_letter_code
_entity_poly.pdbx_strand_id
1 'polypeptide(L)'
;MNKWMIAAACSLLACQSANALNIVVSNDDGLTSNVKALYDSLKSAGHDVIISIPCTQQSGRGGGVVMHSTTTINATADTDIAKDGGCRNGAALIGDPSAGEFKKSGFTNGDWHYAHGTPVMALMYGLDAVAAARWSKSPDLVISGPNEGSNLGSLNITSGTVGISQFALIRGIPAIAFSASSKTVDDQTLANPKSSVIASLATQFVKSLEDKAKTGKLLPAGVALNVNFPDSANASMPFAFSKQGNFDLYEIGFTSKAPFNYRLIRQNNPATATAEQKEDESVVVSDRISVSAMQMGFEARPAAQEWLRMRLGQIGSK
;
A
#
# COMPACT_ATOMS: atom_id res chain seq x y z
N MET A 1 31.67 -63.93 -13.89
CA MET A 1 30.30 -63.45 -13.68
C MET A 1 30.38 -62.14 -12.91
N ASN A 2 30.36 -61.03 -13.63
CA ASN A 2 30.50 -59.68 -13.05
C ASN A 2 29.10 -59.08 -12.83
N LYS A 3 28.74 -58.84 -11.56
CA LYS A 3 27.53 -58.14 -11.19
C LYS A 3 27.80 -56.64 -11.16
N TRP A 4 27.26 -55.93 -12.10
CA TRP A 4 27.24 -54.45 -12.10
C TRP A 4 26.09 -53.99 -11.17
N MET A 5 26.44 -53.29 -10.08
CA MET A 5 25.48 -52.58 -9.26
C MET A 5 25.35 -51.16 -9.84
N ILE A 6 24.17 -50.84 -10.38
CA ILE A 6 23.80 -49.48 -10.78
C ILE A 6 23.28 -48.82 -9.53
N ALA A 7 24.02 -47.87 -8.99
CA ALA A 7 23.57 -46.97 -7.94
C ALA A 7 22.77 -45.83 -8.58
N ALA A 8 21.44 -45.87 -8.43
CA ALA A 8 20.58 -44.76 -8.78
C ALA A 8 20.73 -43.65 -7.74
N ALA A 9 21.41 -42.57 -8.09
CA ALA A 9 21.43 -41.35 -7.29
C ALA A 9 20.10 -40.61 -7.46
N CYS A 10 19.20 -40.76 -6.49
CA CYS A 10 18.06 -39.86 -6.33
C CYS A 10 18.57 -38.49 -5.89
N SER A 11 18.69 -37.57 -6.82
CA SER A 11 18.86 -36.14 -6.51
C SER A 11 17.57 -35.63 -5.88
N LEU A 12 17.54 -35.54 -4.57
CA LEU A 12 16.54 -34.77 -3.81
C LEU A 12 16.72 -33.30 -4.21
N LEU A 13 15.94 -32.83 -5.18
CA LEU A 13 15.66 -31.43 -5.35
C LEU A 13 14.99 -30.96 -4.05
N ALA A 14 15.76 -30.34 -3.16
CA ALA A 14 15.21 -29.58 -2.06
C ALA A 14 14.41 -28.43 -2.69
N CYS A 15 13.11 -28.63 -2.86
CA CYS A 15 12.19 -27.52 -3.00
C CYS A 15 12.38 -26.66 -1.75
N GLN A 16 13.12 -25.57 -1.86
CA GLN A 16 13.07 -24.51 -0.86
C GLN A 16 11.63 -23.99 -0.91
N SER A 17 10.80 -24.46 0.02
CA SER A 17 9.51 -23.85 0.28
C SER A 17 9.81 -22.39 0.64
N ALA A 18 9.42 -21.46 -0.24
CA ALA A 18 9.31 -20.06 0.15
C ALA A 18 8.48 -20.02 1.44
N ASN A 19 9.01 -19.41 2.49
CA ASN A 19 8.26 -19.30 3.73
C ASN A 19 7.04 -18.44 3.45
N ALA A 20 5.84 -19.02 3.60
CA ALA A 20 4.61 -18.28 3.47
C ALA A 20 4.61 -17.10 4.44
N LEU A 21 4.49 -15.87 3.94
CA LEU A 21 4.38 -14.67 4.75
C LEU A 21 2.97 -14.51 5.29
N ASN A 22 2.85 -13.97 6.51
CA ASN A 22 1.63 -13.42 7.05
C ASN A 22 1.52 -11.96 6.64
N ILE A 23 0.57 -11.62 5.77
CA ILE A 23 0.46 -10.30 5.15
C ILE A 23 -0.87 -9.65 5.52
N VAL A 24 -0.83 -8.43 6.06
CA VAL A 24 -2.02 -7.57 6.14
C VAL A 24 -2.01 -6.61 4.96
N VAL A 25 -3.06 -6.63 4.17
CA VAL A 25 -3.30 -5.69 3.08
C VAL A 25 -4.37 -4.68 3.51
N SER A 26 -4.08 -3.40 3.32
CA SER A 26 -5.03 -2.30 3.51
C SER A 26 -4.95 -1.34 2.32
N ASN A 27 -5.91 -0.41 2.20
CA ASN A 27 -5.90 0.65 1.19
C ASN A 27 -6.69 1.87 1.69
N ASP A 28 -6.85 2.88 0.85
CA ASP A 28 -7.71 4.03 1.10
C ASP A 28 -8.92 4.12 0.15
N ASP A 29 -9.05 3.17 -0.76
CA ASP A 29 -10.12 3.14 -1.76
C ASP A 29 -11.34 2.29 -1.35
N GLY A 30 -11.21 1.42 -0.33
CA GLY A 30 -12.21 0.41 -0.01
C GLY A 30 -12.10 -0.83 -0.91
N LEU A 31 -13.20 -1.56 -1.13
CA LEU A 31 -13.20 -2.76 -1.99
C LEU A 31 -13.10 -2.37 -3.46
N THR A 32 -11.98 -2.73 -4.10
CA THR A 32 -11.66 -2.42 -5.50
C THR A 32 -11.17 -3.65 -6.25
N SER A 33 -11.13 -3.57 -7.58
CA SER A 33 -10.51 -4.60 -8.42
C SER A 33 -9.02 -4.76 -8.12
N ASN A 34 -8.32 -3.69 -7.73
CA ASN A 34 -6.91 -3.73 -7.39
C ASN A 34 -6.64 -4.58 -6.15
N VAL A 35 -7.37 -4.32 -5.05
CA VAL A 35 -7.17 -5.08 -3.81
C VAL A 35 -7.59 -6.54 -3.98
N LYS A 36 -8.66 -6.80 -4.75
CA LYS A 36 -9.08 -8.16 -5.05
C LYS A 36 -8.02 -8.91 -5.86
N ALA A 37 -7.53 -8.33 -6.93
CA ALA A 37 -6.50 -8.96 -7.77
C ALA A 37 -5.20 -9.21 -6.98
N LEU A 38 -4.79 -8.26 -6.12
CA LEU A 38 -3.62 -8.44 -5.26
C LEU A 38 -3.82 -9.59 -4.28
N TYR A 39 -4.98 -9.65 -3.62
CA TYR A 39 -5.32 -10.77 -2.73
C TYR A 39 -5.20 -12.11 -3.45
N ASP A 40 -5.85 -12.25 -4.61
CA ASP A 40 -5.84 -13.50 -5.38
C ASP A 40 -4.41 -13.89 -5.77
N SER A 41 -3.58 -12.93 -6.17
CA SER A 41 -2.19 -13.14 -6.57
C SER A 41 -1.31 -13.58 -5.39
N LEU A 42 -1.43 -12.92 -4.23
CA LEU A 42 -0.67 -13.26 -3.02
C LEU A 42 -1.09 -14.63 -2.45
N LYS A 43 -2.39 -14.95 -2.45
CA LYS A 43 -2.89 -16.28 -2.04
C LYS A 43 -2.36 -17.37 -2.97
N SER A 44 -2.35 -17.11 -4.28
CA SER A 44 -1.79 -18.05 -5.28
C SER A 44 -0.29 -18.26 -5.13
N ALA A 45 0.43 -17.27 -4.60
CA ALA A 45 1.85 -17.39 -4.23
C ALA A 45 2.08 -18.12 -2.91
N GLY A 46 1.01 -18.50 -2.20
CA GLY A 46 1.07 -19.32 -0.97
C GLY A 46 1.12 -18.51 0.33
N HIS A 47 0.93 -17.19 0.29
CA HIS A 47 0.93 -16.36 1.50
C HIS A 47 -0.39 -16.49 2.28
N ASP A 48 -0.33 -16.24 3.60
CA ASP A 48 -1.51 -16.07 4.44
C ASP A 48 -1.86 -14.58 4.52
N VAL A 49 -3.03 -14.21 3.96
CA VAL A 49 -3.40 -12.82 3.70
C VAL A 49 -4.65 -12.44 4.46
N ILE A 50 -4.60 -11.33 5.16
CA ILE A 50 -5.75 -10.62 5.74
C ILE A 50 -5.93 -9.32 4.96
N ILE A 51 -7.14 -9.06 4.50
CA ILE A 51 -7.57 -7.78 3.96
C ILE A 51 -8.31 -7.02 5.06
N SER A 52 -7.90 -5.77 5.32
CA SER A 52 -8.61 -4.87 6.23
C SER A 52 -8.60 -3.46 5.67
N ILE A 53 -9.73 -3.03 5.10
CA ILE A 53 -9.85 -1.84 4.28
C ILE A 53 -10.97 -0.91 4.79
N PRO A 54 -10.92 0.39 4.48
CA PRO A 54 -12.00 1.30 4.86
C PRO A 54 -13.31 0.95 4.15
N CYS A 55 -14.42 1.26 4.82
CA CYS A 55 -15.77 1.04 4.30
C CYS A 55 -16.02 1.80 3.00
N THR A 56 -15.54 3.05 2.93
CA THR A 56 -15.72 3.95 1.78
C THR A 56 -14.37 4.48 1.32
N GLN A 57 -14.37 5.15 0.18
CA GLN A 57 -13.21 5.82 -0.37
C GLN A 57 -12.75 6.95 0.58
N GLN A 58 -11.48 6.94 0.96
CA GLN A 58 -10.87 7.80 1.97
C GLN A 58 -9.63 8.54 1.45
N SER A 59 -9.51 8.77 0.14
CA SER A 59 -8.39 9.51 -0.44
C SER A 59 -8.19 10.88 0.19
N GLY A 60 -6.95 11.29 0.34
CA GLY A 60 -6.60 12.58 0.92
C GLY A 60 -6.57 12.60 2.47
N ARG A 61 -6.80 11.48 3.14
CA ARG A 61 -6.79 11.39 4.61
C ARG A 61 -5.40 11.23 5.21
N GLY A 62 -4.39 10.93 4.41
CA GLY A 62 -3.02 10.72 4.89
C GLY A 62 -2.93 9.67 6.00
N GLY A 63 -2.13 9.95 7.02
CA GLY A 63 -2.03 9.15 8.24
C GLY A 63 -3.04 9.49 9.34
N GLY A 64 -4.14 10.17 8.99
CA GLY A 64 -5.11 10.67 9.97
C GLY A 64 -5.88 9.57 10.68
N VAL A 65 -6.20 9.82 11.96
CA VAL A 65 -7.11 9.01 12.78
C VAL A 65 -8.25 9.89 13.23
N VAL A 66 -9.48 9.43 13.03
CA VAL A 66 -10.69 10.16 13.43
C VAL A 66 -11.44 9.33 14.47
N MET A 67 -11.75 9.95 15.59
CA MET A 67 -12.52 9.29 16.65
C MET A 67 -13.99 9.27 16.27
N HIS A 68 -14.49 8.13 15.84
CA HIS A 68 -15.92 7.92 15.58
C HIS A 68 -16.61 7.30 16.80
N SER A 69 -17.79 7.80 17.11
CA SER A 69 -18.63 7.27 18.19
C SER A 69 -19.69 6.28 17.71
N THR A 70 -19.78 6.02 16.41
CA THR A 70 -20.78 5.11 15.83
C THR A 70 -20.34 3.66 15.97
N THR A 71 -21.26 2.81 16.45
CA THR A 71 -21.05 1.36 16.55
C THR A 71 -21.49 0.60 15.30
N THR A 72 -22.27 1.25 14.44
CA THR A 72 -22.82 0.69 13.20
C THR A 72 -22.58 1.60 12.01
N ILE A 73 -22.60 1.05 10.82
CA ILE A 73 -22.57 1.79 9.55
C ILE A 73 -23.85 2.61 9.45
N ASN A 74 -23.72 3.92 9.24
CA ASN A 74 -24.81 4.87 9.24
C ASN A 74 -24.75 5.81 8.03
N ALA A 75 -25.84 5.90 7.28
CA ALA A 75 -25.98 6.74 6.10
C ALA A 75 -25.86 8.25 6.37
N THR A 76 -26.10 8.70 7.60
CA THR A 76 -26.05 10.14 7.93
C THR A 76 -24.62 10.66 8.14
N ALA A 77 -23.66 9.78 8.32
CA ALA A 77 -22.28 10.14 8.61
C ALA A 77 -21.40 10.27 7.36
N ASP A 78 -21.83 9.69 6.23
CA ASP A 78 -21.03 9.60 5.00
C ASP A 78 -21.96 9.52 3.78
N THR A 79 -21.77 10.44 2.83
CA THR A 79 -22.59 10.51 1.60
C THR A 79 -22.37 9.29 0.68
N ASP A 80 -21.19 8.68 0.70
CA ASP A 80 -20.89 7.50 -0.09
C ASP A 80 -21.62 6.27 0.48
N ILE A 81 -21.71 6.16 1.82
CA ILE A 81 -22.53 5.14 2.48
C ILE A 81 -23.99 5.28 2.09
N ALA A 82 -24.53 6.50 2.07
CA ALA A 82 -25.91 6.75 1.68
C ALA A 82 -26.17 6.35 0.22
N LYS A 83 -25.23 6.65 -0.67
CA LYS A 83 -25.30 6.35 -2.10
C LYS A 83 -25.21 4.84 -2.39
N ASP A 84 -24.31 4.15 -1.72
CA ASP A 84 -24.00 2.75 -1.99
C ASP A 84 -24.85 1.77 -1.14
N GLY A 85 -25.65 2.30 -0.20
CA GLY A 85 -26.45 1.49 0.75
C GLY A 85 -25.59 0.78 1.79
N GLY A 86 -24.34 1.20 1.95
CA GLY A 86 -23.34 0.60 2.83
C GLY A 86 -21.91 0.88 2.40
N CYS A 87 -21.01 -0.05 2.66
CA CYS A 87 -19.63 0.05 2.22
C CYS A 87 -19.50 -0.15 0.70
N ARG A 88 -18.48 0.47 0.10
CA ARG A 88 -18.15 0.39 -1.33
C ARG A 88 -18.20 -1.05 -1.83
N ASN A 89 -18.87 -1.24 -2.97
CA ASN A 89 -19.06 -2.53 -3.62
C ASN A 89 -19.71 -3.62 -2.74
N GLY A 90 -20.49 -3.22 -1.74
CA GLY A 90 -21.27 -4.12 -0.89
C GLY A 90 -20.43 -4.94 0.09
N ALA A 91 -19.28 -4.43 0.52
CA ALA A 91 -18.48 -5.08 1.55
C ALA A 91 -19.27 -5.29 2.86
N ALA A 92 -20.11 -4.32 3.23
CA ALA A 92 -21.06 -4.37 4.33
C ALA A 92 -22.23 -3.43 4.06
N LEU A 93 -23.33 -3.56 4.80
CA LEU A 93 -24.57 -2.80 4.62
C LEU A 93 -24.79 -1.80 5.76
N ILE A 94 -25.67 -0.82 5.52
CA ILE A 94 -26.18 0.05 6.59
C ILE A 94 -26.78 -0.81 7.70
N GLY A 95 -26.42 -0.50 8.96
CA GLY A 95 -26.82 -1.25 10.14
C GLY A 95 -25.86 -2.35 10.58
N ASP A 96 -24.94 -2.77 9.72
CA ASP A 96 -23.84 -3.67 10.12
C ASP A 96 -22.90 -2.96 11.12
N PRO A 97 -22.13 -3.71 11.93
CA PRO A 97 -21.09 -3.13 12.81
C PRO A 97 -20.14 -2.18 12.07
N SER A 98 -19.62 -1.17 12.75
CA SER A 98 -18.65 -0.21 12.16
C SER A 98 -17.35 -0.87 11.69
N ALA A 99 -17.02 -2.06 12.17
CA ALA A 99 -15.91 -2.89 11.69
C ALA A 99 -16.29 -4.36 11.83
N GLY A 100 -15.83 -5.18 10.89
CA GLY A 100 -16.16 -6.60 10.88
C GLY A 100 -15.67 -7.32 9.63
N GLU A 101 -16.08 -8.57 9.53
CA GLU A 101 -15.89 -9.39 8.34
C GLU A 101 -16.88 -8.97 7.23
N PHE A 102 -16.46 -9.08 5.97
CA PHE A 102 -17.32 -8.79 4.82
C PHE A 102 -18.57 -9.67 4.82
N LYS A 103 -19.69 -9.07 4.41
CA LYS A 103 -20.96 -9.77 4.19
C LYS A 103 -21.19 -10.14 2.72
N LYS A 104 -20.35 -9.63 1.83
CA LYS A 104 -20.45 -9.86 0.39
C LYS A 104 -20.16 -11.32 0.03
N SER A 105 -21.06 -11.96 -0.74
CA SER A 105 -20.84 -13.32 -1.27
C SER A 105 -19.53 -13.41 -2.04
N GLY A 106 -18.77 -14.48 -1.83
CA GLY A 106 -17.43 -14.69 -2.40
C GLY A 106 -16.28 -14.04 -1.60
N PHE A 107 -16.59 -13.35 -0.50
CA PHE A 107 -15.61 -12.67 0.36
C PHE A 107 -15.75 -13.04 1.85
N THR A 108 -16.44 -14.14 2.14
CA THR A 108 -16.79 -14.57 3.51
C THR A 108 -15.94 -15.75 4.00
N ASN A 109 -14.65 -15.77 3.63
CA ASN A 109 -13.72 -16.84 3.97
C ASN A 109 -12.82 -16.52 5.18
N GLY A 110 -13.17 -15.50 5.96
CA GLY A 110 -12.41 -15.06 7.12
C GLY A 110 -11.15 -14.25 6.80
N ASP A 111 -10.89 -13.95 5.52
CA ASP A 111 -9.74 -13.15 5.10
C ASP A 111 -10.09 -11.66 4.90
N TRP A 112 -11.38 -11.32 4.68
CA TRP A 112 -11.82 -10.00 4.26
C TRP A 112 -12.54 -9.25 5.37
N HIS A 113 -11.99 -8.08 5.71
CA HIS A 113 -12.50 -7.23 6.79
C HIS A 113 -12.59 -5.78 6.35
N TYR A 114 -13.50 -5.05 6.97
CA TYR A 114 -13.69 -3.61 6.76
C TYR A 114 -13.68 -2.86 8.09
N ALA A 115 -13.40 -1.55 8.01
CA ALA A 115 -13.64 -0.62 9.09
C ALA A 115 -14.23 0.69 8.56
N HIS A 116 -15.31 1.17 9.18
CA HIS A 116 -15.86 2.49 8.91
C HIS A 116 -14.98 3.54 9.59
N GLY A 117 -13.93 3.95 8.94
CA GLY A 117 -12.91 4.84 9.45
C GLY A 117 -11.90 5.25 8.39
N THR A 118 -10.83 5.88 8.82
CA THR A 118 -9.72 6.26 7.95
C THR A 118 -8.90 5.03 7.50
N PRO A 119 -8.04 5.17 6.48
CA PRO A 119 -7.15 4.09 6.03
C PRO A 119 -6.30 3.50 7.16
N VAL A 120 -5.74 4.36 8.01
CA VAL A 120 -4.95 3.93 9.18
C VAL A 120 -5.83 3.20 10.19
N MET A 121 -7.08 3.61 10.41
CA MET A 121 -7.99 2.91 11.32
C MET A 121 -8.37 1.53 10.78
N ALA A 122 -8.53 1.37 9.48
CA ALA A 122 -8.75 0.08 8.86
C ALA A 122 -7.54 -0.84 9.04
N LEU A 123 -6.31 -0.32 8.84
CA LEU A 123 -5.10 -1.07 9.17
C LEU A 123 -5.04 -1.45 10.65
N MET A 124 -5.33 -0.52 11.56
CA MET A 124 -5.35 -0.80 13.01
C MET A 124 -6.29 -1.96 13.34
N TYR A 125 -7.50 -1.97 12.79
CA TYR A 125 -8.45 -3.07 12.98
C TYR A 125 -7.85 -4.40 12.48
N GLY A 126 -7.25 -4.40 11.30
CA GLY A 126 -6.58 -5.57 10.73
C GLY A 126 -5.44 -6.09 11.60
N LEU A 127 -4.64 -5.20 12.19
CA LEU A 127 -3.51 -5.58 13.03
C LEU A 127 -3.94 -6.02 14.43
N ASP A 128 -4.75 -5.20 15.10
CA ASP A 128 -5.00 -5.30 16.55
C ASP A 128 -6.12 -6.31 16.87
N ALA A 129 -7.08 -6.48 15.97
CA ALA A 129 -8.17 -7.43 16.15
C ALA A 129 -7.97 -8.73 15.33
N VAL A 130 -7.79 -8.60 14.02
CA VAL A 130 -7.85 -9.76 13.11
C VAL A 130 -6.54 -10.55 13.12
N ALA A 131 -5.42 -9.89 12.84
CA ALA A 131 -4.10 -10.53 12.80
C ALA A 131 -3.67 -11.07 14.17
N ALA A 132 -3.94 -10.31 15.24
CA ALA A 132 -3.67 -10.74 16.60
C ALA A 132 -4.43 -12.03 16.96
N ALA A 133 -5.71 -12.13 16.57
CA ALA A 133 -6.52 -13.32 16.81
C ALA A 133 -6.06 -14.51 15.93
N ARG A 134 -5.70 -14.26 14.65
CA ARG A 134 -5.35 -15.30 13.69
C ARG A 134 -3.95 -15.85 13.87
N TRP A 135 -2.95 -14.96 14.06
CA TRP A 135 -1.53 -15.35 14.06
C TRP A 135 -0.87 -15.29 15.43
N SER A 136 -1.48 -14.64 16.41
CA SER A 136 -0.89 -14.39 17.75
C SER A 136 0.50 -13.74 17.71
N LYS A 137 0.82 -13.08 16.59
CA LYS A 137 2.07 -12.32 16.33
C LYS A 137 1.79 -11.20 15.32
N SER A 138 2.71 -10.24 15.23
CA SER A 138 2.67 -9.25 14.15
C SER A 138 2.80 -9.91 12.77
N PRO A 139 2.20 -9.35 11.71
CA PRO A 139 2.42 -9.81 10.35
C PRO A 139 3.89 -9.62 9.95
N ASP A 140 4.31 -10.38 8.95
CA ASP A 140 5.66 -10.29 8.39
C ASP A 140 5.78 -9.08 7.44
N LEU A 141 4.64 -8.62 6.88
CA LEU A 141 4.57 -7.50 5.94
C LEU A 141 3.19 -6.83 5.99
N VAL A 142 3.17 -5.51 5.90
CA VAL A 142 1.98 -4.74 5.55
C VAL A 142 2.10 -4.28 4.10
N ILE A 143 1.06 -4.51 3.31
CA ILE A 143 0.94 -3.95 1.96
C ILE A 143 -0.22 -2.95 1.96
N SER A 144 0.05 -1.74 1.47
CA SER A 144 -0.96 -0.71 1.27
C SER A 144 -1.28 -0.55 -0.21
N GLY A 145 -2.55 -0.59 -0.58
CA GLY A 145 -2.99 -0.47 -1.97
C GLY A 145 -3.28 -1.82 -2.64
N PRO A 146 -3.12 -1.93 -3.98
CA PRO A 146 -2.70 -0.87 -4.92
C PRO A 146 -3.75 0.24 -5.07
N ASN A 147 -3.31 1.48 -4.86
CA ASN A 147 -4.16 2.67 -4.94
C ASN A 147 -4.69 2.91 -6.36
N GLU A 148 -5.90 3.45 -6.47
CA GLU A 148 -6.49 3.91 -7.73
C GLU A 148 -5.93 5.28 -8.13
N GLY A 149 -4.64 5.35 -8.46
CA GLY A 149 -3.90 6.56 -8.80
C GLY A 149 -2.49 6.53 -8.25
N SER A 150 -1.64 7.45 -8.69
CA SER A 150 -0.25 7.53 -8.26
C SER A 150 -0.10 8.37 -6.99
N ASN A 151 0.82 7.98 -6.12
CA ASN A 151 1.23 8.71 -4.93
C ASN A 151 2.70 9.13 -5.09
N LEU A 152 2.94 10.38 -5.47
CA LEU A 152 4.23 10.88 -5.95
C LEU A 152 4.57 12.24 -5.34
N GLY A 153 5.84 12.46 -5.05
CA GLY A 153 6.38 13.76 -4.64
C GLY A 153 5.69 14.33 -3.41
N SER A 154 5.31 15.60 -3.45
CA SER A 154 4.68 16.32 -2.34
C SER A 154 3.29 15.76 -1.97
N LEU A 155 2.60 15.08 -2.90
CA LEU A 155 1.28 14.50 -2.65
C LEU A 155 1.30 13.33 -1.67
N ASN A 156 2.46 12.70 -1.47
CA ASN A 156 2.62 11.60 -0.52
C ASN A 156 2.13 11.94 0.89
N ILE A 157 2.22 13.21 1.30
CA ILE A 157 1.77 13.63 2.64
C ILE A 157 0.25 13.52 2.82
N THR A 158 -0.53 13.59 1.75
CA THR A 158 -1.99 13.47 1.79
C THR A 158 -2.47 12.05 1.50
N SER A 159 -1.59 11.17 1.05
CA SER A 159 -1.92 9.81 0.63
C SER A 159 -2.28 8.91 1.81
N GLY A 160 -3.48 8.33 1.78
CA GLY A 160 -3.86 7.27 2.70
C GLY A 160 -3.02 6.01 2.50
N THR A 161 -2.69 5.68 1.27
CA THR A 161 -1.81 4.54 0.91
C THR A 161 -0.43 4.68 1.56
N VAL A 162 0.21 5.85 1.45
CA VAL A 162 1.50 6.13 2.11
C VAL A 162 1.33 6.20 3.62
N GLY A 163 0.25 6.81 4.12
CA GLY A 163 -0.07 6.91 5.54
C GLY A 163 -0.19 5.55 6.24
N ILE A 164 -0.83 4.57 5.60
CA ILE A 164 -0.88 3.17 6.08
C ILE A 164 0.52 2.60 6.26
N SER A 165 1.39 2.74 5.25
CA SER A 165 2.75 2.20 5.33
C SER A 165 3.60 2.89 6.40
N GLN A 166 3.44 4.20 6.59
CA GLN A 166 4.08 4.95 7.68
C GLN A 166 3.59 4.47 9.05
N PHE A 167 2.28 4.21 9.20
CA PHE A 167 1.75 3.67 10.45
C PHE A 167 2.25 2.25 10.74
N ALA A 168 2.39 1.40 9.72
CA ALA A 168 3.00 0.08 9.88
C ALA A 168 4.44 0.17 10.41
N LEU A 169 5.24 1.14 9.91
CA LEU A 169 6.59 1.39 10.43
C LEU A 169 6.61 1.79 11.90
N ILE A 170 5.65 2.61 12.35
CA ILE A 170 5.49 2.98 13.78
C ILE A 170 5.26 1.72 14.63
N ARG A 171 4.59 0.71 14.08
CA ARG A 171 4.38 -0.60 14.73
C ARG A 171 5.57 -1.57 14.56
N GLY A 172 6.67 -1.13 13.91
CA GLY A 172 7.86 -1.95 13.67
C GLY A 172 7.68 -3.01 12.57
N ILE A 173 6.64 -2.89 11.74
CA ILE A 173 6.30 -3.85 10.68
C ILE A 173 6.81 -3.31 9.34
N PRO A 174 7.56 -4.10 8.54
CA PRO A 174 7.93 -3.73 7.19
C PRO A 174 6.70 -3.42 6.34
N ALA A 175 6.78 -2.41 5.46
CA ALA A 175 5.62 -2.02 4.66
C ALA A 175 5.98 -1.62 3.23
N ILE A 176 5.04 -1.86 2.31
CA ILE A 176 5.11 -1.44 0.90
C ILE A 176 3.80 -0.75 0.54
N ALA A 177 3.90 0.49 0.06
CA ALA A 177 2.80 1.21 -0.56
C ALA A 177 2.84 0.97 -2.06
N PHE A 178 1.82 0.35 -2.64
CA PHE A 178 1.65 0.19 -4.08
C PHE A 178 0.61 1.17 -4.60
N SER A 179 0.92 1.86 -5.69
CA SER A 179 0.02 2.80 -6.35
C SER A 179 -0.07 2.47 -7.84
N ALA A 180 -1.28 2.09 -8.26
CA ALA A 180 -1.58 1.81 -9.65
C ALA A 180 -2.06 3.09 -10.39
N SER A 181 -2.32 2.95 -11.66
CA SER A 181 -2.91 4.00 -12.48
C SER A 181 -4.40 4.16 -12.20
N SER A 182 -4.94 5.36 -12.38
CA SER A 182 -6.39 5.61 -12.36
C SER A 182 -7.17 4.79 -13.41
N LYS A 183 -6.49 4.19 -14.38
CA LYS A 183 -7.08 3.27 -15.37
C LYS A 183 -7.42 1.90 -14.81
N THR A 184 -7.07 1.62 -13.57
CA THR A 184 -7.42 0.38 -12.86
C THR A 184 -8.77 0.46 -12.16
N VAL A 185 -9.41 1.62 -12.14
CA VAL A 185 -10.74 1.80 -11.54
C VAL A 185 -11.78 0.99 -12.32
N ASP A 186 -12.39 0.03 -11.64
CA ASP A 186 -13.56 -0.70 -12.11
C ASP A 186 -14.32 -1.26 -10.90
N ASP A 187 -15.38 -0.55 -10.52
CA ASP A 187 -16.15 -0.88 -9.32
C ASP A 187 -17.30 -1.86 -9.56
N GLN A 188 -17.70 -2.10 -10.82
CA GLN A 188 -18.91 -2.87 -11.10
C GLN A 188 -18.69 -4.37 -10.98
N THR A 189 -17.60 -4.87 -11.59
CA THR A 189 -17.32 -6.30 -11.65
C THR A 189 -16.18 -6.75 -10.73
N LEU A 190 -15.44 -5.82 -10.14
CA LEU A 190 -14.18 -6.07 -9.42
C LEU A 190 -13.17 -6.84 -10.27
N ALA A 191 -13.22 -6.66 -11.59
CA ALA A 191 -12.39 -7.35 -12.57
C ALA A 191 -11.90 -6.35 -13.61
N ASN A 192 -10.66 -5.91 -13.45
CA ASN A 192 -9.98 -5.04 -14.41
C ASN A 192 -8.71 -5.73 -14.89
N PRO A 193 -8.49 -5.92 -16.20
CA PRO A 193 -7.29 -6.59 -16.73
C PRO A 193 -5.98 -5.93 -16.27
N LYS A 194 -5.96 -4.61 -16.11
CA LYS A 194 -4.79 -3.90 -15.59
C LYS A 194 -4.53 -4.22 -14.12
N SER A 195 -5.57 -4.38 -13.30
CA SER A 195 -5.42 -4.78 -11.89
C SER A 195 -4.70 -6.12 -11.77
N SER A 196 -4.99 -7.08 -12.66
CA SER A 196 -4.30 -8.38 -12.69
C SER A 196 -2.81 -8.24 -13.02
N VAL A 197 -2.46 -7.36 -13.96
CA VAL A 197 -1.05 -7.08 -14.31
C VAL A 197 -0.32 -6.44 -13.11
N ILE A 198 -0.92 -5.43 -12.50
CA ILE A 198 -0.35 -4.76 -11.31
C ILE A 198 -0.18 -5.75 -10.16
N ALA A 199 -1.18 -6.57 -9.88
CA ALA A 199 -1.13 -7.58 -8.82
C ALA A 199 0.00 -8.60 -9.04
N SER A 200 0.17 -9.07 -10.28
CA SER A 200 1.26 -9.98 -10.65
C SER A 200 2.63 -9.34 -10.42
N LEU A 201 2.82 -8.10 -10.87
CA LEU A 201 4.08 -7.36 -10.67
C LEU A 201 4.36 -7.09 -9.19
N ALA A 202 3.33 -6.71 -8.42
CA ALA A 202 3.46 -6.49 -6.98
C ALA A 202 3.86 -7.78 -6.25
N THR A 203 3.23 -8.91 -6.59
CA THR A 203 3.57 -10.22 -6.01
C THR A 203 4.99 -10.66 -6.39
N GLN A 204 5.41 -10.46 -7.64
CA GLN A 204 6.78 -10.72 -8.08
C GLN A 204 7.79 -9.84 -7.32
N PHE A 205 7.43 -8.59 -7.04
CA PHE A 205 8.27 -7.69 -6.25
C PHE A 205 8.43 -8.20 -4.81
N VAL A 206 7.34 -8.61 -4.16
CA VAL A 206 7.38 -9.21 -2.81
C VAL A 206 8.26 -10.46 -2.84
N LYS A 207 8.05 -11.36 -3.80
CA LYS A 207 8.87 -12.56 -3.95
C LYS A 207 10.35 -12.25 -4.14
N SER A 208 10.69 -11.21 -4.89
CA SER A 208 12.09 -10.79 -5.07
C SER A 208 12.74 -10.35 -3.76
N LEU A 209 11.96 -9.72 -2.86
CA LEU A 209 12.43 -9.37 -1.51
C LEU A 209 12.64 -10.62 -0.65
N GLU A 210 11.72 -11.58 -0.68
CA GLU A 210 11.84 -12.86 0.05
C GLU A 210 13.08 -13.63 -0.41
N ASP A 211 13.26 -13.80 -1.73
CA ASP A 211 14.40 -14.53 -2.30
C ASP A 211 15.74 -13.88 -1.92
N LYS A 212 15.78 -12.56 -1.74
CA LYS A 212 16.96 -11.81 -1.30
C LYS A 212 17.16 -11.81 0.21
N ALA A 213 16.08 -11.78 0.97
CA ALA A 213 16.12 -11.79 2.44
C ALA A 213 16.69 -13.11 2.98
N LYS A 214 16.46 -14.22 2.31
CA LYS A 214 16.84 -15.60 2.73
C LYS A 214 16.37 -15.90 4.16
N THR A 215 17.20 -15.58 5.15
CA THR A 215 16.92 -15.75 6.59
C THR A 215 16.82 -14.41 7.32
N GLY A 216 16.93 -13.30 6.59
CA GLY A 216 16.91 -11.95 7.14
C GLY A 216 15.53 -11.29 7.12
N LYS A 217 15.53 -10.00 7.42
CA LYS A 217 14.33 -9.16 7.31
C LYS A 217 14.06 -8.79 5.86
N LEU A 218 12.79 -8.71 5.47
CA LEU A 218 12.38 -8.28 4.12
C LEU A 218 12.89 -6.87 3.78
N LEU A 219 12.82 -5.97 4.74
CA LEU A 219 13.30 -4.59 4.63
C LEU A 219 14.13 -4.21 5.87
N PRO A 220 15.02 -3.23 5.76
CA PRO A 220 15.68 -2.64 6.92
C PRO A 220 14.66 -2.09 7.92
N ALA A 221 15.01 -2.10 9.21
CA ALA A 221 14.13 -1.55 10.24
C ALA A 221 13.85 -0.05 10.00
N GLY A 222 12.58 0.36 10.13
CA GLY A 222 12.16 1.74 9.93
C GLY A 222 12.11 2.20 8.47
N VAL A 223 12.19 1.25 7.51
CA VAL A 223 12.11 1.55 6.07
C VAL A 223 10.84 0.92 5.49
N ALA A 224 10.09 1.70 4.73
CA ALA A 224 9.04 1.24 3.81
C ALA A 224 9.40 1.60 2.38
N LEU A 225 8.68 1.02 1.43
CA LEU A 225 8.83 1.33 0.00
C LEU A 225 7.55 1.98 -0.53
N ASN A 226 7.71 3.00 -1.38
CA ASN A 226 6.65 3.56 -2.20
C ASN A 226 6.89 3.12 -3.64
N VAL A 227 5.94 2.36 -4.20
CA VAL A 227 6.05 1.76 -5.52
C VAL A 227 4.90 2.25 -6.39
N ASN A 228 5.22 2.95 -7.47
CA ASN A 228 4.24 3.51 -8.39
C ASN A 228 4.35 2.85 -9.76
N PHE A 229 3.22 2.36 -10.25
CA PHE A 229 3.09 1.76 -11.57
C PHE A 229 2.59 2.79 -12.57
N PRO A 230 3.24 2.96 -13.73
CA PRO A 230 2.75 3.87 -14.76
C PRO A 230 1.49 3.35 -15.45
N ASP A 231 0.77 4.24 -16.13
CA ASP A 231 -0.40 3.91 -16.94
C ASP A 231 -0.12 2.84 -18.03
N SER A 232 1.13 2.81 -18.49
CA SER A 232 1.64 1.88 -19.50
C SER A 232 2.13 0.54 -18.92
N ALA A 233 1.98 0.31 -17.61
CA ALA A 233 2.48 -0.89 -16.95
C ALA A 233 2.07 -2.18 -17.68
N ASN A 234 3.03 -3.06 -17.86
CA ASN A 234 2.89 -4.38 -18.48
C ASN A 234 3.82 -5.38 -17.79
N ALA A 235 3.61 -6.66 -18.05
CA ALA A 235 4.29 -7.75 -17.33
C ALA A 235 5.83 -7.76 -17.44
N SER A 236 6.40 -7.07 -18.43
CA SER A 236 7.86 -6.99 -18.63
C SER A 236 8.48 -5.66 -18.18
N MET A 237 7.66 -4.75 -17.62
CA MET A 237 8.15 -3.43 -17.25
C MET A 237 9.15 -3.49 -16.09
N PRO A 238 10.33 -2.87 -16.22
CA PRO A 238 11.34 -2.92 -15.19
C PRO A 238 11.01 -2.02 -13.99
N PHE A 239 11.43 -2.47 -12.81
CA PHE A 239 11.50 -1.65 -11.61
C PHE A 239 12.76 -0.80 -11.63
N ALA A 240 12.65 0.46 -11.19
CA ALA A 240 13.77 1.36 -11.10
C ALA A 240 13.77 2.08 -9.75
N PHE A 241 14.92 2.07 -9.07
CA PHE A 241 15.10 2.88 -7.87
C PHE A 241 14.98 4.37 -8.22
N SER A 242 14.29 5.07 -7.34
CA SER A 242 14.03 6.50 -7.42
C SER A 242 14.14 7.13 -6.04
N LYS A 243 14.08 8.44 -5.99
CA LYS A 243 13.94 9.20 -4.76
C LYS A 243 12.60 9.94 -4.78
N GLN A 244 12.05 10.27 -3.64
CA GLN A 244 10.84 11.07 -3.57
C GLN A 244 11.02 12.39 -4.34
N GLY A 245 12.16 13.06 -4.16
CA GLY A 245 12.55 14.24 -4.92
C GLY A 245 11.68 15.47 -4.67
N ASN A 246 11.78 16.42 -5.60
CA ASN A 246 11.02 17.68 -5.57
C ASN A 246 10.38 18.04 -6.92
N PHE A 247 10.36 17.11 -7.87
CA PHE A 247 9.59 17.27 -9.11
C PHE A 247 8.16 16.82 -8.85
N ASP A 248 7.24 17.77 -8.74
CA ASP A 248 5.82 17.47 -8.58
C ASP A 248 5.17 17.28 -9.94
N LEU A 249 4.72 16.04 -10.23
CA LEU A 249 3.96 15.73 -11.44
C LEU A 249 2.59 16.44 -11.42
N TYR A 250 1.98 16.54 -10.24
CA TYR A 250 0.69 17.17 -10.04
C TYR A 250 0.77 18.26 -8.97
N GLU A 251 0.16 19.38 -9.25
CA GLU A 251 -0.10 20.42 -8.26
C GLU A 251 -1.59 20.50 -7.97
N ILE A 252 -1.94 20.51 -6.68
CA ILE A 252 -3.30 20.68 -6.21
C ILE A 252 -3.45 21.99 -5.45
N GLY A 253 -4.60 22.61 -5.54
CA GLY A 253 -4.85 23.87 -4.88
C GLY A 253 -6.24 24.43 -5.14
N PHE A 254 -6.50 25.59 -4.58
CA PHE A 254 -7.75 26.30 -4.81
C PHE A 254 -7.64 27.15 -6.08
N THR A 255 -8.65 27.06 -6.93
CA THR A 255 -8.74 27.86 -8.17
C THR A 255 -9.58 29.11 -8.02
N SER A 256 -10.32 29.26 -6.92
CA SER A 256 -11.10 30.44 -6.59
C SER A 256 -11.24 30.60 -5.08
N LYS A 257 -11.53 31.86 -4.63
CA LYS A 257 -11.78 32.14 -3.21
C LYS A 257 -13.18 31.73 -2.76
N ALA A 258 -14.16 31.80 -3.64
CA ALA A 258 -15.54 31.42 -3.38
C ALA A 258 -16.30 31.24 -4.71
N PRO A 259 -17.15 30.18 -4.87
CA PRO A 259 -17.18 29.02 -4.00
C PRO A 259 -15.83 28.32 -4.00
N PHE A 260 -15.46 27.64 -2.93
CA PHE A 260 -14.20 26.89 -2.85
C PHE A 260 -14.14 25.86 -3.96
N ASN A 261 -13.16 26.00 -4.83
CA ASN A 261 -12.96 25.08 -5.94
C ASN A 261 -11.54 24.52 -5.86
N TYR A 262 -11.43 23.43 -5.10
CA TYR A 262 -10.21 22.64 -4.93
C TYR A 262 -10.13 21.61 -6.06
N ARG A 263 -9.02 21.60 -6.78
CA ARG A 263 -8.77 20.64 -7.85
C ARG A 263 -7.29 20.54 -8.19
N LEU A 264 -6.96 19.60 -9.02
CA LEU A 264 -5.70 19.58 -9.75
C LEU A 264 -5.60 20.86 -10.58
N ILE A 265 -4.59 21.70 -10.31
CA ILE A 265 -4.39 22.98 -10.97
C ILE A 265 -3.33 22.94 -12.07
N ARG A 266 -2.41 21.98 -11.98
CA ARG A 266 -1.37 21.78 -12.99
C ARG A 266 -0.89 20.34 -13.02
N GLN A 267 -0.59 19.87 -14.22
CA GLN A 267 0.20 18.67 -14.46
C GLN A 267 1.49 19.07 -15.16
N ASN A 268 2.62 18.78 -14.54
CA ASN A 268 3.93 19.10 -15.09
C ASN A 268 4.39 18.00 -16.06
N ASN A 269 5.16 18.39 -17.08
CA ASN A 269 5.70 17.43 -18.05
C ASN A 269 7.04 16.86 -17.52
N PRO A 270 7.18 15.55 -17.29
CA PRO A 270 8.43 14.95 -16.86
C PRO A 270 9.64 15.26 -17.74
N ALA A 271 9.42 15.53 -19.02
CA ALA A 271 10.49 15.93 -19.95
C ALA A 271 11.15 17.26 -19.60
N THR A 272 10.52 18.10 -18.76
CA THR A 272 11.08 19.38 -18.29
C THR A 272 11.93 19.25 -17.04
N ALA A 273 12.05 18.04 -16.49
CA ALA A 273 12.84 17.76 -15.29
C ALA A 273 14.32 18.10 -15.51
N THR A 274 14.94 18.73 -14.51
CA THR A 274 16.40 18.98 -14.52
C THR A 274 17.18 17.66 -14.41
N ALA A 275 18.47 17.71 -14.64
CA ALA A 275 19.33 16.54 -14.53
C ALA A 275 19.26 15.90 -13.13
N GLU A 276 19.14 16.71 -12.08
CA GLU A 276 19.02 16.27 -10.69
C GLU A 276 17.66 15.63 -10.37
N GLN A 277 16.61 16.04 -11.09
CA GLN A 277 15.25 15.56 -10.92
C GLN A 277 14.94 14.28 -11.71
N LYS A 278 15.82 13.86 -12.61
CA LYS A 278 15.59 12.65 -13.44
C LYS A 278 15.43 11.36 -12.64
N GLU A 279 15.93 11.35 -11.42
CA GLU A 279 15.78 10.20 -10.50
C GLU A 279 14.58 10.35 -9.56
N ASP A 280 13.83 11.45 -9.65
CA ASP A 280 12.63 11.64 -8.82
C ASP A 280 11.53 10.66 -9.24
N GLU A 281 10.80 10.12 -8.27
CA GLU A 281 9.75 9.13 -8.51
C GLU A 281 8.69 9.60 -9.51
N SER A 282 8.38 10.90 -9.49
CA SER A 282 7.45 11.55 -10.41
C SER A 282 7.94 11.59 -11.86
N VAL A 283 9.23 11.48 -12.09
CA VAL A 283 9.83 11.40 -13.42
C VAL A 283 10.01 9.96 -13.85
N VAL A 284 10.55 9.12 -12.97
CA VAL A 284 10.81 7.70 -13.23
C VAL A 284 9.54 6.94 -13.59
N VAL A 285 8.40 7.28 -12.95
CA VAL A 285 7.12 6.61 -13.22
C VAL A 285 6.57 6.85 -14.64
N SER A 286 7.16 7.75 -15.41
CA SER A 286 6.72 7.98 -16.79
C SER A 286 6.98 6.81 -17.73
N ASP A 287 8.00 5.99 -17.46
CA ASP A 287 8.45 4.89 -18.32
C ASP A 287 8.86 3.60 -17.60
N ARG A 288 8.95 3.62 -16.27
CA ARG A 288 9.35 2.48 -15.42
C ARG A 288 8.51 2.42 -14.15
N ILE A 289 8.51 1.28 -13.50
CA ILE A 289 7.92 1.16 -12.15
C ILE A 289 8.88 1.82 -11.17
N SER A 290 8.43 2.93 -10.59
CA SER A 290 9.23 3.71 -9.65
C SER A 290 9.22 3.05 -8.27
N VAL A 291 10.39 2.94 -7.63
CA VAL A 291 10.57 2.40 -6.28
C VAL A 291 11.38 3.38 -5.46
N SER A 292 10.76 4.06 -4.51
CA SER A 292 11.43 4.95 -3.57
C SER A 292 11.36 4.41 -2.14
N ALA A 293 12.44 4.66 -1.36
CA ALA A 293 12.49 4.26 0.04
C ALA A 293 12.02 5.40 0.93
N MET A 294 11.18 5.07 1.90
CA MET A 294 10.65 5.99 2.90
C MET A 294 11.16 5.62 4.28
N GLN A 295 11.50 6.63 5.08
CA GLN A 295 11.77 6.48 6.50
C GLN A 295 10.51 6.73 7.32
N MET A 296 10.49 6.18 8.53
CA MET A 296 9.44 6.47 9.50
C MET A 296 9.49 7.93 9.95
N GLY A 297 8.32 8.59 9.97
CA GLY A 297 8.12 9.91 10.57
C GLY A 297 8.68 11.08 9.77
N PHE A 298 8.79 12.22 10.47
CA PHE A 298 9.16 13.51 9.89
C PHE A 298 10.55 13.99 10.34
N GLU A 299 11.35 13.11 10.91
CA GLU A 299 12.67 13.45 11.38
C GLU A 299 13.59 13.85 10.21
N ALA A 300 14.28 14.97 10.39
CA ALA A 300 15.25 15.45 9.41
C ALA A 300 16.41 14.45 9.24
N ARG A 301 16.97 14.38 8.04
CA ARG A 301 18.14 13.56 7.76
C ARG A 301 19.31 13.93 8.69
N PRO A 302 20.17 12.98 9.09
CA PRO A 302 21.24 13.23 10.06
C PRO A 302 22.14 14.43 9.74
N ALA A 303 22.47 14.63 8.47
CA ALA A 303 23.26 15.80 8.04
C ALA A 303 22.56 17.12 8.30
N ALA A 304 21.24 17.20 8.13
CA ALA A 304 20.47 18.41 8.44
C ALA A 304 20.37 18.64 9.96
N GLN A 305 20.23 17.57 10.74
CA GLN A 305 20.23 17.66 12.19
C GLN A 305 21.57 18.17 12.72
N GLU A 306 22.70 17.67 12.19
CA GLU A 306 24.02 18.11 12.60
C GLU A 306 24.26 19.58 12.22
N TRP A 307 23.85 19.99 11.00
CA TRP A 307 23.90 21.39 10.60
C TRP A 307 23.11 22.28 11.57
N LEU A 308 21.91 21.85 11.98
CA LEU A 308 21.08 22.57 12.95
C LEU A 308 21.73 22.63 14.33
N ARG A 309 22.36 21.55 14.81
CA ARG A 309 23.12 21.55 16.07
C ARG A 309 24.23 22.59 16.05
N MET A 310 25.00 22.66 14.96
CA MET A 310 26.04 23.69 14.83
C MET A 310 25.48 25.11 14.81
N ARG A 311 24.30 25.31 14.21
CA ARG A 311 23.66 26.63 14.09
C ARG A 311 22.94 27.08 15.34
N LEU A 312 22.25 26.16 15.99
CA LEU A 312 21.46 26.47 17.20
C LEU A 312 22.34 26.48 18.46
N GLY A 313 23.58 26.00 18.36
CA GLY A 313 24.58 26.09 19.39
C GLY A 313 24.07 25.60 20.75
N GLN A 314 24.05 26.49 21.70
CA GLN A 314 23.75 26.17 23.10
C GLN A 314 22.26 26.25 23.49
N ILE A 315 21.33 26.25 22.52
CA ILE A 315 19.90 26.15 22.84
C ILE A 315 19.64 24.73 23.37
N GLY A 316 19.74 24.54 24.68
CA GLY A 316 19.47 23.26 25.33
C GLY A 316 20.65 22.62 26.07
N SER A 317 21.80 23.23 26.09
CA SER A 317 22.85 22.84 27.04
C SER A 317 22.51 23.39 28.45
N LYS A 318 21.69 22.64 29.18
CA LYS A 318 21.59 22.70 30.64
C LYS A 318 21.93 21.35 31.20
#